data_c56cf7972fbcef4bedb0d752b852329f
#
_entry.id   c56cf7972fbcef4bedb0d752b852329f
#
_cell.length_a   1.000
_cell.length_b   1.000
_cell.length_c   1.000
_cell.angle_alpha   90.00
_cell.angle_beta   90.00
_cell.angle_gamma   90.00
#
_symmetry.space_group_name_H-M   'P 1'
#
loop_
_entity.id
_entity.type
_entity.pdbx_description
1 polymer ?
#
loop_
_entity_poly.entity_id
_entity_poly.type
_entity_poly.pdbx_seq_one_letter_code
_entity_poly.pdbx_strand_id
1 'polypeptide(L)'
;MKPLRLLALATVQGLPRDSSGARATLDAQLAMLPAHGVTGVLAWDHAPAIHAAGLALHAMARLDAPADADALVARHAGEGAASTTLHVGTAFDDDDRLDRYADALLSAADRHRHPVLVETHRATVTQDAWRTLRWVARFPALRFALDASHWVVAGELDYGGGFDARLPLLDPILRRSPLVQGRIASGGAIQVGVDDPGPWRAQAAALWARAFALRRAEAPLEPIAFCPELLPHVIGSPPRWIGYAPVRRGDTEPLGIQETTDRFAEALHLFELAEHCASNPPTFA
;
A
#
# COMPACT_ATOMS: atom_id res chain seq x y z
N MET A 1 -2.18 10.42 17.81
CA MET A 1 -0.80 10.08 17.35
C MET A 1 -0.80 10.15 15.84
N LYS A 2 0.19 10.82 15.23
CA LYS A 2 0.33 10.86 13.76
C LYS A 2 0.82 9.50 13.24
N PRO A 3 0.39 9.07 12.04
CA PRO A 3 0.94 7.89 11.40
C PRO A 3 2.43 8.07 11.09
N LEU A 4 3.20 6.97 11.10
CA LEU A 4 4.55 6.96 10.56
C LEU A 4 4.49 7.21 9.05
N ARG A 5 5.34 8.07 8.52
CA ARG A 5 5.43 8.33 7.10
C ARG A 5 6.35 7.31 6.45
N LEU A 6 5.78 6.39 5.71
CA LEU A 6 6.51 5.49 4.80
C LEU A 6 6.23 5.93 3.36
N LEU A 7 7.13 5.60 2.43
CA LEU A 7 6.91 5.87 1.01
C LEU A 7 7.21 4.60 0.21
N ALA A 8 6.32 4.23 -0.69
CA ALA A 8 6.62 3.17 -1.65
C ALA A 8 7.71 3.66 -2.63
N LEU A 9 8.76 2.88 -2.80
CA LEU A 9 9.91 3.27 -3.64
C LEU A 9 9.48 3.60 -5.07
N ALA A 10 8.49 2.89 -5.59
CA ALA A 10 7.94 3.13 -6.92
C ALA A 10 7.40 4.57 -7.11
N THR A 11 7.01 5.26 -6.02
CA THR A 11 6.51 6.63 -6.08
C THR A 11 7.58 7.61 -6.58
N VAL A 12 8.85 7.36 -6.26
CA VAL A 12 9.97 8.21 -6.68
C VAL A 12 10.76 7.65 -7.86
N GLN A 13 10.54 6.40 -8.24
CA GLN A 13 11.20 5.82 -9.41
C GLN A 13 10.57 6.31 -10.72
N GLY A 14 11.42 6.61 -11.72
CA GLY A 14 10.96 7.01 -13.05
C GLY A 14 10.12 8.29 -13.06
N LEU A 15 10.37 9.21 -12.14
CA LEU A 15 9.69 10.50 -12.13
C LEU A 15 10.04 11.33 -13.37
N PRO A 16 9.10 12.12 -13.92
CA PRO A 16 9.40 13.15 -14.91
C PRO A 16 10.50 14.09 -14.42
N ARG A 17 11.31 14.64 -15.35
CA ARG A 17 12.46 15.48 -14.99
C ARG A 17 12.09 16.75 -14.24
N ASP A 18 10.90 17.26 -14.48
CA ASP A 18 10.32 18.46 -13.86
C ASP A 18 9.60 18.18 -12.54
N SER A 19 9.52 16.91 -12.12
CA SER A 19 8.96 16.54 -10.82
C SER A 19 9.83 17.06 -9.68
N SER A 20 9.20 17.52 -8.61
CA SER A 20 9.87 18.00 -7.39
C SER A 20 10.74 16.94 -6.71
N GLY A 21 10.39 15.66 -6.88
CA GLY A 21 11.14 14.50 -6.37
C GLY A 21 12.22 13.97 -7.32
N ALA A 22 12.33 14.50 -8.54
CA ALA A 22 13.30 13.99 -9.52
C ALA A 22 14.74 14.22 -9.04
N ARG A 23 15.55 13.17 -9.09
CA ARG A 23 16.99 13.20 -8.78
C ARG A 23 17.72 12.32 -9.78
N ALA A 24 19.02 12.55 -9.94
CA ALA A 24 19.84 11.84 -10.92
C ALA A 24 20.06 10.36 -10.59
N THR A 25 20.04 10.02 -9.31
CA THR A 25 20.30 8.64 -8.82
C THR A 25 19.29 8.23 -7.75
N LEU A 26 19.14 6.93 -7.56
CA LEU A 26 18.33 6.38 -6.47
C LEU A 26 18.82 6.85 -5.10
N ASP A 27 20.13 6.84 -4.87
CA ASP A 27 20.72 7.27 -3.61
C ASP A 27 20.36 8.73 -3.28
N ALA A 28 20.41 9.61 -4.28
CA ALA A 28 19.99 11.00 -4.12
C ALA A 28 18.47 11.13 -3.88
N GLN A 29 17.64 10.26 -4.45
CA GLN A 29 16.20 10.20 -4.16
C GLN A 29 15.96 9.75 -2.73
N LEU A 30 16.61 8.68 -2.28
CA LEU A 30 16.47 8.18 -0.92
C LEU A 30 16.97 9.20 0.12
N ALA A 31 18.10 9.85 -0.15
CA ALA A 31 18.71 10.83 0.76
C ALA A 31 17.84 12.07 1.00
N MET A 32 16.93 12.41 0.10
CA MET A 32 16.02 13.55 0.31
C MET A 32 14.82 13.22 1.20
N LEU A 33 14.42 11.95 1.32
CA LEU A 33 13.17 11.56 1.96
C LEU A 33 13.08 11.94 3.45
N PRO A 34 14.14 11.81 4.27
CA PRO A 34 14.10 12.21 5.70
C PRO A 34 13.75 13.69 5.90
N ALA A 35 14.15 14.59 5.00
CA ALA A 35 13.81 16.01 5.08
C ALA A 35 12.30 16.27 4.97
N HIS A 36 11.54 15.33 4.43
CA HIS A 36 10.07 15.36 4.34
C HIS A 36 9.39 14.51 5.44
N GLY A 37 10.15 14.09 6.46
CA GLY A 37 9.64 13.30 7.58
C GLY A 37 9.35 11.83 7.23
N VAL A 38 9.82 11.35 6.09
CA VAL A 38 9.72 9.92 5.73
C VAL A 38 10.73 9.14 6.58
N THR A 39 10.25 8.11 7.27
CA THR A 39 11.04 7.29 8.18
C THR A 39 11.40 5.91 7.62
N GLY A 40 10.72 5.48 6.56
CA GLY A 40 10.98 4.19 5.94
C GLY A 40 10.43 4.11 4.52
N VAL A 41 10.86 3.07 3.83
CA VAL A 41 10.53 2.82 2.43
C VAL A 41 9.95 1.43 2.26
N LEU A 42 8.82 1.34 1.55
CA LEU A 42 8.20 0.09 1.11
C LEU A 42 8.82 -0.27 -0.26
N ALA A 43 9.51 -1.41 -0.34
CA ALA A 43 10.31 -1.74 -1.52
C ALA A 43 10.41 -3.24 -1.79
N TRP A 44 10.54 -3.61 -3.07
CA TRP A 44 10.80 -4.98 -3.53
C TRP A 44 12.28 -5.36 -3.44
N ASP A 45 13.16 -4.37 -3.48
CA ASP A 45 14.62 -4.51 -3.54
C ASP A 45 15.32 -3.27 -2.96
N HIS A 46 16.63 -3.13 -3.17
CA HIS A 46 17.43 -1.97 -2.76
C HIS A 46 17.67 -1.83 -1.24
N ALA A 47 17.55 -2.91 -0.46
CA ALA A 47 17.78 -2.87 0.99
C ALA A 47 19.07 -2.13 1.40
N PRO A 48 20.26 -2.39 0.79
CA PRO A 48 21.49 -1.69 1.16
C PRO A 48 21.41 -0.17 0.98
N ALA A 49 20.83 0.31 -0.12
CA ALA A 49 20.70 1.74 -0.40
C ALA A 49 19.71 2.42 0.56
N ILE A 50 18.61 1.75 0.91
CA ILE A 50 17.60 2.23 1.86
C ILE A 50 18.23 2.39 3.24
N HIS A 51 18.97 1.37 3.72
CA HIS A 51 19.67 1.43 4.99
C HIS A 51 20.78 2.50 5.02
N ALA A 52 21.54 2.64 3.92
CA ALA A 52 22.57 3.68 3.79
C ALA A 52 21.99 5.10 3.87
N ALA A 53 20.73 5.30 3.44
CA ALA A 53 20.00 6.56 3.58
C ALA A 53 19.41 6.80 4.99
N GLY A 54 19.62 5.87 5.96
CA GLY A 54 19.09 5.95 7.31
C GLY A 54 17.58 5.68 7.40
N LEU A 55 17.00 5.03 6.39
CA LEU A 55 15.57 4.71 6.30
C LEU A 55 15.31 3.26 6.71
N ALA A 56 14.17 3.01 7.36
CA ALA A 56 13.71 1.66 7.62
C ALA A 56 13.26 0.99 6.33
N LEU A 57 13.68 -0.27 6.12
CA LEU A 57 13.15 -1.08 5.03
C LEU A 57 11.83 -1.74 5.47
N HIS A 58 10.78 -1.57 4.69
CA HIS A 58 9.57 -2.38 4.70
C HIS A 58 9.57 -3.20 3.41
N ALA A 59 9.95 -4.49 3.51
CA ALA A 59 10.17 -5.31 2.34
C ALA A 59 8.86 -5.74 1.70
N MET A 60 8.83 -5.81 0.37
CA MET A 60 7.74 -6.38 -0.41
C MET A 60 8.19 -7.66 -1.12
N ALA A 61 7.28 -8.61 -1.25
CA ALA A 61 7.50 -9.76 -2.11
C ALA A 61 6.18 -10.39 -2.56
N ARG A 62 6.30 -11.30 -3.54
CA ARG A 62 5.23 -12.19 -3.95
C ARG A 62 5.41 -13.55 -3.29
N LEU A 63 4.33 -14.13 -2.80
CA LEU A 63 4.28 -15.49 -2.26
C LEU A 63 3.34 -16.34 -3.12
N ASP A 64 3.91 -17.18 -3.99
CA ASP A 64 3.15 -18.02 -4.93
C ASP A 64 2.81 -19.40 -4.37
N ALA A 65 3.55 -19.88 -3.36
CA ALA A 65 3.26 -21.14 -2.69
C ALA A 65 3.40 -21.01 -1.16
N PRO A 66 2.49 -21.63 -0.35
CA PRO A 66 2.61 -21.58 1.12
C PRO A 66 3.96 -22.08 1.64
N ALA A 67 4.56 -23.07 0.97
CA ALA A 67 5.84 -23.66 1.38
C ALA A 67 7.02 -22.66 1.35
N ASP A 68 6.92 -21.60 0.57
CA ASP A 68 8.00 -20.61 0.43
C ASP A 68 7.98 -19.52 1.50
N ALA A 69 6.91 -19.46 2.32
CA ALA A 69 6.69 -18.39 3.31
C ALA A 69 7.84 -18.28 4.31
N ASP A 70 8.32 -19.40 4.87
CA ASP A 70 9.34 -19.41 5.89
C ASP A 70 10.68 -18.85 5.37
N ALA A 71 11.14 -19.34 4.22
CA ALA A 71 12.39 -18.89 3.60
C ALA A 71 12.33 -17.40 3.20
N LEU A 72 11.17 -16.95 2.70
CA LEU A 72 10.97 -15.57 2.30
C LEU A 72 11.01 -14.62 3.51
N VAL A 73 10.29 -14.96 4.59
CA VAL A 73 10.26 -14.14 5.82
C VAL A 73 11.63 -14.14 6.49
N ALA A 74 12.31 -15.30 6.55
CA ALA A 74 13.68 -15.41 7.07
C ALA A 74 14.66 -14.48 6.33
N ARG A 75 14.58 -14.45 4.99
CA ARG A 75 15.40 -13.57 4.16
C ARG A 75 15.19 -12.10 4.51
N HIS A 76 13.94 -11.62 4.52
CA HIS A 76 13.65 -10.21 4.81
C HIS A 76 14.02 -9.82 6.25
N ALA A 77 13.81 -10.70 7.23
CA ALA A 77 14.28 -10.51 8.58
C ALA A 77 15.83 -10.41 8.64
N GLY A 78 16.53 -11.26 7.88
CA GLY A 78 17.98 -11.23 7.74
C GLY A 78 18.53 -9.99 7.03
N GLU A 79 17.75 -9.40 6.14
CA GLU A 79 18.05 -8.12 5.47
C GLU A 79 17.78 -6.90 6.38
N GLY A 80 17.30 -7.11 7.61
CA GLY A 80 16.99 -6.04 8.56
C GLY A 80 15.69 -5.28 8.25
N ALA A 81 14.76 -5.90 7.50
CA ALA A 81 13.47 -5.27 7.24
C ALA A 81 12.64 -5.15 8.53
N ALA A 82 11.97 -4.02 8.70
CA ALA A 82 11.05 -3.77 9.82
C ALA A 82 9.74 -4.55 9.69
N SER A 83 9.33 -4.88 8.47
CA SER A 83 8.18 -5.74 8.16
C SER A 83 8.28 -6.31 6.75
N THR A 84 7.48 -7.34 6.48
CA THR A 84 7.29 -7.90 5.14
C THR A 84 5.85 -7.72 4.71
N THR A 85 5.61 -7.08 3.57
CA THR A 85 4.31 -6.98 2.89
C THR A 85 4.27 -7.96 1.72
N LEU A 86 3.21 -8.75 1.62
CA LEU A 86 3.13 -9.85 0.64
C LEU A 86 1.92 -9.75 -0.28
N HIS A 87 2.20 -9.86 -1.57
CA HIS A 87 1.20 -10.28 -2.56
C HIS A 87 1.06 -11.80 -2.50
N VAL A 88 -0.02 -12.30 -1.92
CA VAL A 88 -0.20 -13.73 -1.64
C VAL A 88 -1.06 -14.39 -2.71
N GLY A 89 -0.55 -15.46 -3.31
CA GLY A 89 -1.28 -16.32 -4.24
C GLY A 89 -1.95 -15.56 -5.38
N THR A 90 -3.07 -16.11 -5.85
CA THR A 90 -3.88 -15.55 -6.93
C THR A 90 -5.35 -15.49 -6.56
N ALA A 91 -6.14 -14.71 -7.30
CA ALA A 91 -7.59 -14.66 -7.16
C ALA A 91 -8.31 -16.00 -7.45
N PHE A 92 -7.62 -16.94 -8.10
CA PHE A 92 -8.15 -18.25 -8.49
C PHE A 92 -7.81 -19.37 -7.49
N ASP A 93 -7.03 -19.06 -6.45
CA ASP A 93 -6.73 -20.05 -5.41
C ASP A 93 -8.00 -20.36 -4.60
N ASP A 94 -8.22 -21.62 -4.26
CA ASP A 94 -9.35 -22.07 -3.45
C ASP A 94 -9.20 -21.72 -1.96
N ASP A 95 -10.27 -21.90 -1.17
CA ASP A 95 -10.27 -21.57 0.24
C ASP A 95 -9.32 -22.45 1.06
N ASP A 96 -9.12 -23.74 0.67
CA ASP A 96 -8.16 -24.62 1.34
C ASP A 96 -6.72 -24.12 1.14
N ARG A 97 -6.41 -23.57 -0.03
CA ARG A 97 -5.10 -22.97 -0.30
C ARG A 97 -4.91 -21.66 0.47
N LEU A 98 -5.97 -20.86 0.60
CA LEU A 98 -5.96 -19.67 1.45
C LEU A 98 -5.61 -20.03 2.89
N ASP A 99 -6.22 -21.07 3.44
CA ASP A 99 -5.99 -21.49 4.81
C ASP A 99 -4.55 -21.98 5.00
N ARG A 100 -3.98 -22.71 4.03
CA ARG A 100 -2.54 -23.07 4.04
C ARG A 100 -1.62 -21.85 3.99
N TYR A 101 -1.97 -20.80 3.24
CA TYR A 101 -1.21 -19.53 3.28
C TYR A 101 -1.26 -18.90 4.67
N ALA A 102 -2.44 -18.82 5.30
CA ALA A 102 -2.55 -18.25 6.64
C ALA A 102 -1.68 -18.99 7.65
N ASP A 103 -1.77 -20.33 7.71
CA ASP A 103 -0.95 -21.16 8.61
C ASP A 103 0.55 -20.95 8.37
N ALA A 104 0.98 -20.94 7.12
CA ALA A 104 2.39 -20.75 6.76
C ALA A 104 2.90 -19.34 7.14
N LEU A 105 2.11 -18.29 6.88
CA LEU A 105 2.47 -16.91 7.19
C LEU A 105 2.54 -16.66 8.69
N LEU A 106 1.55 -17.13 9.44
CA LEU A 106 1.51 -16.98 10.90
C LEU A 106 2.65 -17.76 11.57
N SER A 107 2.94 -18.97 11.09
CA SER A 107 4.06 -19.79 11.59
C SER A 107 5.41 -19.13 11.29
N ALA A 108 5.60 -18.57 10.10
CA ALA A 108 6.83 -17.88 9.72
C ALA A 108 7.01 -16.58 10.52
N ALA A 109 5.93 -15.78 10.68
CA ALA A 109 5.96 -14.56 11.47
C ALA A 109 6.37 -14.81 12.93
N ASP A 110 5.81 -15.86 13.56
CA ASP A 110 6.15 -16.25 14.93
C ASP A 110 7.60 -16.76 15.04
N ARG A 111 7.99 -17.69 14.17
CA ARG A 111 9.33 -18.29 14.17
C ARG A 111 10.43 -17.26 14.04
N HIS A 112 10.28 -16.31 13.14
CA HIS A 112 11.27 -15.27 12.88
C HIS A 112 11.05 -13.99 13.70
N ARG A 113 10.00 -13.93 14.52
CA ARG A 113 9.59 -12.74 15.28
C ARG A 113 9.54 -11.51 14.38
N HIS A 114 8.99 -11.68 13.18
CA HIS A 114 9.03 -10.68 12.13
C HIS A 114 7.60 -10.32 11.70
N PRO A 115 7.23 -9.03 11.65
CA PRO A 115 5.90 -8.61 11.20
C PRO A 115 5.66 -8.96 9.73
N VAL A 116 4.60 -9.75 9.47
CA VAL A 116 4.16 -10.12 8.12
C VAL A 116 2.79 -9.55 7.86
N LEU A 117 2.63 -8.85 6.76
CA LEU A 117 1.40 -8.22 6.32
C LEU A 117 0.97 -8.78 4.97
N VAL A 118 -0.31 -9.09 4.82
CA VAL A 118 -0.90 -9.45 3.54
C VAL A 118 -1.46 -8.20 2.89
N GLU A 119 -1.06 -7.90 1.67
CA GLU A 119 -1.60 -6.75 0.96
C GLU A 119 -3.00 -7.04 0.42
N THR A 120 -3.90 -6.07 0.55
CA THR A 120 -5.19 -6.10 -0.14
C THR A 120 -4.98 -5.70 -1.60
N HIS A 121 -4.93 -6.70 -2.50
CA HIS A 121 -4.54 -6.48 -3.89
C HIS A 121 -5.42 -7.26 -4.88
N ARG A 122 -5.87 -6.60 -5.94
CA ARG A 122 -6.82 -7.13 -6.95
C ARG A 122 -6.38 -8.37 -7.72
N ALA A 123 -5.10 -8.73 -7.73
CA ALA A 123 -4.59 -9.89 -8.46
C ALA A 123 -4.17 -11.04 -7.54
N THR A 124 -4.50 -10.97 -6.25
CA THR A 124 -4.09 -11.92 -5.21
C THR A 124 -5.31 -12.59 -4.57
N VAL A 125 -5.08 -13.40 -3.53
CA VAL A 125 -6.15 -14.03 -2.76
C VAL A 125 -7.07 -13.02 -2.07
N THR A 126 -6.63 -11.77 -1.89
CA THR A 126 -7.40 -10.69 -1.27
C THR A 126 -8.18 -9.83 -2.29
N GLN A 127 -8.26 -10.24 -3.56
CA GLN A 127 -9.00 -9.51 -4.59
C GLN A 127 -10.45 -9.20 -4.18
N ASP A 128 -11.11 -10.16 -3.58
CA ASP A 128 -12.50 -10.08 -3.13
C ASP A 128 -12.56 -9.72 -1.64
N ALA A 129 -13.15 -8.57 -1.32
CA ALA A 129 -13.26 -8.10 0.06
C ALA A 129 -14.11 -9.04 0.93
N TRP A 130 -15.21 -9.61 0.40
CA TRP A 130 -16.05 -10.55 1.12
C TRP A 130 -15.32 -11.86 1.45
N ARG A 131 -14.56 -12.39 0.50
CA ARG A 131 -13.70 -13.54 0.72
C ARG A 131 -12.64 -13.25 1.78
N THR A 132 -12.03 -12.07 1.72
CA THR A 132 -11.03 -11.62 2.70
C THR A 132 -11.63 -11.52 4.11
N LEU A 133 -12.87 -11.01 4.25
CA LEU A 133 -13.58 -10.98 5.53
C LEU A 133 -13.81 -12.39 6.11
N ARG A 134 -14.19 -13.35 5.27
CA ARG A 134 -14.34 -14.76 5.69
C ARG A 134 -13.00 -15.36 6.12
N TRP A 135 -11.92 -15.02 5.41
CA TRP A 135 -10.57 -15.46 5.75
C TRP A 135 -10.11 -14.91 7.10
N VAL A 136 -10.31 -13.62 7.35
CA VAL A 136 -10.03 -12.98 8.65
C VAL A 136 -10.83 -13.58 9.79
N ALA A 137 -12.08 -13.97 9.55
CA ALA A 137 -12.91 -14.62 10.56
C ALA A 137 -12.35 -15.99 10.99
N ARG A 138 -11.71 -16.74 10.06
CA ARG A 138 -11.04 -18.00 10.35
C ARG A 138 -9.65 -17.80 10.96
N PHE A 139 -8.92 -16.78 10.51
CA PHE A 139 -7.55 -16.47 10.93
C PHE A 139 -7.43 -15.04 11.48
N PRO A 140 -7.94 -14.79 12.70
CA PRO A 140 -7.99 -13.42 13.25
C PRO A 140 -6.62 -12.82 13.59
N ALA A 141 -5.54 -13.61 13.58
CA ALA A 141 -4.18 -13.14 13.77
C ALA A 141 -3.54 -12.55 12.50
N LEU A 142 -4.14 -12.74 11.33
CA LEU A 142 -3.66 -12.14 10.09
C LEU A 142 -3.66 -10.61 10.18
N ARG A 143 -2.59 -10.01 9.65
CA ARG A 143 -2.43 -8.55 9.55
C ARG A 143 -2.31 -8.13 8.10
N PHE A 144 -2.72 -6.90 7.79
CA PHE A 144 -2.82 -6.42 6.42
C PHE A 144 -2.02 -5.14 6.19
N ALA A 145 -1.48 -5.03 4.98
CA ALA A 145 -1.16 -3.76 4.35
C ALA A 145 -2.40 -3.38 3.52
N LEU A 146 -3.11 -2.35 3.96
CA LEU A 146 -4.38 -1.96 3.36
C LEU A 146 -4.15 -1.07 2.14
N ASP A 147 -4.22 -1.61 0.94
CA ASP A 147 -4.46 -0.85 -0.28
C ASP A 147 -5.92 -1.00 -0.72
N ALA A 148 -6.75 -0.09 -0.25
CA ALA A 148 -8.17 -0.12 -0.54
C ALA A 148 -8.49 0.30 -1.98
N SER A 149 -7.56 0.92 -2.71
CA SER A 149 -7.74 1.31 -4.10
C SER A 149 -8.08 0.11 -4.98
N HIS A 150 -7.51 -1.05 -4.68
CA HIS A 150 -7.80 -2.30 -5.38
C HIS A 150 -9.25 -2.75 -5.22
N TRP A 151 -9.85 -2.54 -4.06
CA TRP A 151 -11.26 -2.87 -3.84
C TRP A 151 -12.21 -1.84 -4.41
N VAL A 152 -11.79 -0.56 -4.48
CA VAL A 152 -12.56 0.47 -5.20
C VAL A 152 -12.74 0.06 -6.66
N VAL A 153 -11.65 -0.38 -7.32
CA VAL A 153 -11.69 -0.77 -8.74
C VAL A 153 -12.29 -2.17 -8.94
N ALA A 154 -11.79 -3.20 -8.25
CA ALA A 154 -12.19 -4.58 -8.50
C ALA A 154 -13.52 -4.97 -7.84
N GLY A 155 -13.81 -4.40 -6.67
CA GLY A 155 -15.04 -4.65 -5.90
C GLY A 155 -16.09 -3.58 -6.05
N GLU A 156 -15.79 -2.52 -6.77
CA GLU A 156 -16.69 -1.38 -7.00
C GLU A 156 -17.34 -0.88 -5.69
N LEU A 157 -16.53 -0.60 -4.68
CA LEU A 157 -17.03 -0.17 -3.37
C LEU A 157 -17.99 1.01 -3.45
N ASP A 158 -17.84 1.86 -4.46
CA ASP A 158 -18.71 3.02 -4.69
C ASP A 158 -19.87 2.77 -5.66
N TYR A 159 -19.95 1.60 -6.28
CA TYR A 159 -20.98 1.31 -7.29
C TYR A 159 -22.39 1.59 -6.76
N GLY A 160 -23.15 2.38 -7.51
CA GLY A 160 -24.51 2.79 -7.13
C GLY A 160 -24.58 3.70 -5.90
N GLY A 161 -23.50 4.42 -5.55
CA GLY A 161 -23.43 5.30 -4.37
C GLY A 161 -23.38 4.54 -3.04
N GLY A 162 -22.97 3.28 -3.05
CA GLY A 162 -23.00 2.42 -1.88
C GLY A 162 -21.79 2.48 -0.96
N PHE A 163 -20.85 3.41 -1.17
CA PHE A 163 -19.59 3.47 -0.42
C PHE A 163 -19.81 3.54 1.10
N ASP A 164 -20.63 4.47 1.58
CA ASP A 164 -20.84 4.67 3.02
C ASP A 164 -21.48 3.46 3.71
N ALA A 165 -22.36 2.76 3.02
CA ALA A 165 -23.00 1.54 3.52
C ALA A 165 -22.05 0.34 3.53
N ARG A 166 -21.08 0.29 2.62
CA ARG A 166 -20.12 -0.81 2.49
C ARG A 166 -18.89 -0.63 3.38
N LEU A 167 -18.49 0.62 3.62
CA LEU A 167 -17.29 0.92 4.41
C LEU A 167 -17.27 0.23 5.80
N PRO A 168 -18.35 0.22 6.59
CA PRO A 168 -18.38 -0.48 7.88
C PRO A 168 -18.17 -2.00 7.79
N LEU A 169 -18.52 -2.60 6.65
CA LEU A 169 -18.33 -4.05 6.46
C LEU A 169 -16.85 -4.44 6.45
N LEU A 170 -15.96 -3.51 6.14
CA LEU A 170 -14.50 -3.74 6.11
C LEU A 170 -13.84 -3.67 7.48
N ASP A 171 -14.54 -3.29 8.55
CA ASP A 171 -13.99 -3.10 9.90
C ASP A 171 -13.11 -4.24 10.42
N PRO A 172 -13.44 -5.52 10.21
CA PRO A 172 -12.59 -6.62 10.65
C PRO A 172 -11.18 -6.60 10.04
N ILE A 173 -11.05 -6.09 8.81
CA ILE A 173 -9.77 -5.96 8.11
C ILE A 173 -9.08 -4.65 8.53
N LEU A 174 -9.82 -3.54 8.59
CA LEU A 174 -9.29 -2.23 8.98
C LEU A 174 -8.64 -2.27 10.38
N ARG A 175 -9.24 -2.98 11.34
CA ARG A 175 -8.67 -3.19 12.69
C ARG A 175 -7.31 -3.88 12.66
N ARG A 176 -7.03 -4.69 11.63
CA ARG A 176 -5.83 -5.52 11.47
C ARG A 176 -4.81 -4.94 10.51
N SER A 177 -4.98 -3.67 10.13
CA SER A 177 -4.13 -3.00 9.14
C SER A 177 -3.19 -1.98 9.80
N PRO A 178 -2.01 -2.40 10.28
CA PRO A 178 -1.02 -1.48 10.83
C PRO A 178 -0.35 -0.61 9.76
N LEU A 179 -0.47 -0.97 8.50
CA LEU A 179 0.00 -0.20 7.35
C LEU A 179 -1.19 0.12 6.44
N VAL A 180 -1.38 1.39 6.13
CA VAL A 180 -2.36 1.90 5.16
C VAL A 180 -1.61 2.48 3.97
N GLN A 181 -1.83 1.92 2.79
CA GLN A 181 -1.29 2.46 1.55
C GLN A 181 -2.17 3.62 1.07
N GLY A 182 -1.50 4.73 0.72
CA GLY A 182 -2.15 5.97 0.31
C GLY A 182 -2.25 6.05 -1.20
N ARG A 183 -3.40 5.64 -1.74
CA ARG A 183 -3.74 5.81 -3.14
C ARG A 183 -5.22 6.16 -3.25
N ILE A 184 -5.54 7.20 -4.03
CA ILE A 184 -6.92 7.55 -4.36
C ILE A 184 -7.28 6.84 -5.66
N ALA A 185 -8.41 6.13 -5.67
CA ALA A 185 -8.92 5.41 -6.83
C ALA A 185 -10.37 5.77 -7.10
N SER A 186 -10.80 5.58 -8.34
CA SER A 186 -12.20 5.62 -8.77
C SER A 186 -12.63 4.24 -9.25
N GLY A 187 -13.92 4.01 -9.49
CA GLY A 187 -14.38 2.75 -10.07
C GLY A 187 -13.80 2.45 -11.46
N GLY A 188 -13.30 3.46 -12.16
CA GLY A 188 -12.70 3.31 -13.49
C GLY A 188 -11.16 3.40 -13.52
N ALA A 189 -10.51 3.87 -12.47
CA ALA A 189 -9.07 4.07 -12.43
C ALA A 189 -8.49 3.75 -11.06
N ILE A 190 -7.43 2.93 -11.05
CA ILE A 190 -6.72 2.50 -9.82
C ILE A 190 -5.99 3.66 -9.13
N GLN A 191 -5.66 4.70 -9.87
CA GLN A 191 -5.00 5.88 -9.34
C GLN A 191 -5.54 7.12 -10.07
N VAL A 192 -6.06 8.06 -9.29
CA VAL A 192 -6.48 9.39 -9.73
C VAL A 192 -5.72 10.44 -8.96
N GLY A 193 -5.57 11.65 -9.52
CA GLY A 193 -4.88 12.74 -8.87
C GLY A 193 -5.58 13.21 -7.59
N VAL A 194 -4.83 13.78 -6.68
CA VAL A 194 -5.36 14.33 -5.41
C VAL A 194 -6.37 15.46 -5.63
N ASP A 195 -6.30 16.14 -6.76
CA ASP A 195 -7.17 17.24 -7.16
C ASP A 195 -8.29 16.80 -8.13
N ASP A 196 -8.49 15.48 -8.32
CA ASP A 196 -9.60 14.97 -9.12
C ASP A 196 -10.94 15.49 -8.56
N PRO A 197 -11.85 16.01 -9.43
CA PRO A 197 -13.09 16.64 -8.98
C PRO A 197 -14.14 15.66 -8.47
N GLY A 198 -13.90 14.34 -8.59
CA GLY A 198 -14.82 13.31 -8.10
C GLY A 198 -14.85 13.20 -6.58
N PRO A 199 -15.71 12.34 -6.03
CA PRO A 199 -15.84 12.12 -4.58
C PRO A 199 -14.66 11.32 -3.98
N TRP A 200 -13.73 10.87 -4.80
CA TRP A 200 -12.72 9.85 -4.50
C TRP A 200 -11.80 10.22 -3.36
N ARG A 201 -11.37 11.49 -3.30
CA ARG A 201 -10.54 12.00 -2.21
C ARG A 201 -11.28 11.95 -0.87
N ALA A 202 -12.55 12.33 -0.83
CA ALA A 202 -13.36 12.28 0.39
C ALA A 202 -13.60 10.84 0.83
N GLN A 203 -13.85 9.93 -0.09
CA GLN A 203 -14.03 8.49 0.18
C GLN A 203 -12.75 7.85 0.70
N ALA A 204 -11.61 8.12 0.08
CA ALA A 204 -10.31 7.66 0.57
C ALA A 204 -10.02 8.18 1.99
N ALA A 205 -10.26 9.48 2.24
CA ALA A 205 -10.08 10.09 3.55
C ALA A 205 -10.99 9.45 4.61
N ALA A 206 -12.27 9.19 4.30
CA ALA A 206 -13.20 8.53 5.21
C ALA A 206 -12.73 7.10 5.55
N LEU A 207 -12.26 6.35 4.56
CA LEU A 207 -11.73 5.00 4.76
C LEU A 207 -10.45 5.02 5.62
N TRP A 208 -9.50 5.90 5.33
CA TRP A 208 -8.28 6.02 6.13
C TRP A 208 -8.55 6.47 7.57
N ALA A 209 -9.43 7.45 7.76
CA ALA A 209 -9.84 7.90 9.08
C ALA A 209 -10.44 6.76 9.90
N ARG A 210 -11.32 5.96 9.27
CA ARG A 210 -11.91 4.77 9.90
C ARG A 210 -10.85 3.71 10.23
N ALA A 211 -9.95 3.40 9.30
CA ALA A 211 -8.86 2.45 9.53
C ALA A 211 -7.97 2.88 10.71
N PHE A 212 -7.54 4.14 10.76
CA PHE A 212 -6.73 4.66 11.86
C PHE A 212 -7.46 4.61 13.20
N ALA A 213 -8.74 4.97 13.24
CA ALA A 213 -9.52 4.94 14.48
C ALA A 213 -9.70 3.51 15.00
N LEU A 214 -10.06 2.58 14.12
CA LEU A 214 -10.26 1.18 14.48
C LEU A 214 -8.95 0.50 14.88
N ARG A 215 -7.86 0.75 14.14
CA ARG A 215 -6.56 0.18 14.47
C ARG A 215 -6.03 0.72 15.80
N ARG A 216 -6.23 2.00 16.08
CA ARG A 216 -5.85 2.60 17.38
C ARG A 216 -6.65 2.01 18.54
N ALA A 217 -7.92 1.74 18.35
CA ALA A 217 -8.76 1.10 19.36
C ALA A 217 -8.32 -0.35 19.62
N GLU A 218 -7.90 -1.08 18.59
CA GLU A 218 -7.44 -2.46 18.69
C GLU A 218 -6.05 -2.58 19.35
N ALA A 219 -5.11 -1.69 18.99
CA ALA A 219 -3.74 -1.72 19.45
C ALA A 219 -3.21 -0.30 19.73
N PRO A 220 -3.59 0.31 20.84
CA PRO A 220 -3.34 1.74 21.12
C PRO A 220 -1.86 2.10 21.25
N LEU A 221 -0.99 1.13 21.55
CA LEU A 221 0.45 1.32 21.71
C LEU A 221 1.25 0.99 20.45
N GLU A 222 0.65 0.33 19.46
CA GLU A 222 1.35 0.00 18.23
C GLU A 222 1.31 1.19 17.25
N PRO A 223 2.44 1.48 16.58
CA PRO A 223 2.45 2.50 15.55
C PRO A 223 1.58 2.10 14.37
N ILE A 224 0.96 3.09 13.75
CA ILE A 224 0.26 2.94 12.47
C ILE A 224 1.11 3.64 11.43
N ALA A 225 1.34 2.99 10.29
CA ALA A 225 2.07 3.57 9.18
C ALA A 225 1.11 3.98 8.06
N PHE A 226 1.45 5.05 7.37
CA PHE A 226 0.81 5.48 6.13
C PHE A 226 1.86 5.57 5.03
N CYS A 227 1.59 4.94 3.89
CA CYS A 227 2.52 4.79 2.80
C CYS A 227 1.87 5.19 1.47
N PRO A 228 2.04 6.42 0.98
CA PRO A 228 1.70 6.73 -0.40
C PRO A 228 2.38 5.74 -1.36
N GLU A 229 1.58 5.12 -2.21
CA GLU A 229 2.05 4.22 -3.27
C GLU A 229 1.48 4.69 -4.60
N LEU A 230 2.19 5.63 -5.22
CA LEU A 230 1.83 6.21 -6.51
C LEU A 230 2.72 5.62 -7.60
N LEU A 231 2.12 4.79 -8.43
CA LEU A 231 2.84 4.09 -9.48
C LEU A 231 2.89 4.92 -10.77
N PRO A 232 3.96 4.77 -11.56
CA PRO A 232 4.07 5.41 -12.86
C PRO A 232 3.10 4.80 -13.88
N HIS A 233 3.02 5.41 -15.06
CA HIS A 233 2.27 4.84 -16.18
C HIS A 233 3.05 3.73 -16.89
N VAL A 234 4.37 3.83 -16.89
CA VAL A 234 5.32 2.91 -17.55
C VAL A 234 6.41 2.51 -16.58
N ILE A 235 6.75 1.23 -16.53
CA ILE A 235 7.85 0.69 -15.72
C ILE A 235 8.81 -0.18 -16.54
N GLY A 236 10.01 -0.33 -15.99
CA GLY A 236 10.99 -1.33 -16.44
C GLY A 236 11.77 -0.95 -17.69
N SER A 237 12.73 -1.85 -18.03
CA SER A 237 13.54 -1.79 -19.23
C SER A 237 13.56 -3.19 -19.86
N PRO A 238 12.97 -3.39 -21.05
CA PRO A 238 12.25 -2.38 -21.85
C PRO A 238 11.00 -1.81 -21.16
N PRO A 239 10.54 -0.62 -21.57
CA PRO A 239 9.35 0.02 -20.99
C PRO A 239 8.10 -0.86 -21.13
N ARG A 240 7.36 -1.03 -20.04
CA ARG A 240 6.08 -1.75 -20.01
C ARG A 240 4.98 -0.83 -19.49
N TRP A 241 3.86 -0.84 -20.20
CA TRP A 241 2.68 -0.09 -19.82
C TRP A 241 1.98 -0.73 -18.64
N ILE A 242 1.74 0.03 -17.56
CA ILE A 242 0.97 -0.42 -16.40
C ILE A 242 -0.27 0.45 -16.11
N GLY A 243 -0.31 1.67 -16.65
CA GLY A 243 -1.53 2.49 -16.69
C GLY A 243 -1.99 3.06 -15.36
N TYR A 244 -1.11 3.32 -14.40
CA TYR A 244 -1.50 3.88 -13.11
C TYR A 244 -1.58 5.41 -13.12
N ALA A 245 -0.48 6.10 -13.41
CA ALA A 245 -0.47 7.56 -13.42
C ALA A 245 -1.31 8.14 -14.56
N PRO A 246 -2.02 9.26 -14.35
CA PRO A 246 -2.64 10.03 -15.43
C PRO A 246 -1.58 10.52 -16.43
N VAL A 247 -1.92 10.47 -17.72
CA VAL A 247 -0.98 10.81 -18.79
C VAL A 247 -1.61 11.72 -19.84
N ARG A 248 -0.73 12.43 -20.56
CA ARG A 248 -1.03 13.12 -21.81
C ARG A 248 -0.10 12.65 -22.92
N ARG A 249 -0.42 12.98 -24.15
CA ARG A 249 0.48 12.77 -25.29
C ARG A 249 1.75 13.59 -25.09
N GLY A 250 2.92 12.95 -25.23
CA GLY A 250 4.23 13.59 -25.16
C GLY A 250 5.10 13.10 -26.30
N ASP A 251 5.92 14.00 -26.85
CA ASP A 251 6.73 13.71 -28.03
C ASP A 251 8.11 13.11 -27.69
N THR A 252 8.55 13.28 -26.46
CA THR A 252 9.92 12.93 -26.01
C THR A 252 9.99 11.79 -25.00
N GLU A 253 8.86 11.34 -24.49
CA GLU A 253 8.79 10.32 -23.45
C GLU A 253 8.63 8.91 -24.03
N PRO A 254 9.02 7.86 -23.30
CA PRO A 254 8.77 6.50 -23.72
C PRO A 254 7.31 6.28 -24.11
N LEU A 255 7.08 5.60 -25.20
CA LEU A 255 5.74 5.29 -25.74
C LEU A 255 4.94 6.55 -26.19
N GLY A 256 5.56 7.73 -26.31
CA GLY A 256 4.90 8.96 -26.71
C GLY A 256 3.87 9.47 -25.70
N ILE A 257 4.10 9.23 -24.42
CA ILE A 257 3.25 9.67 -23.31
C ILE A 257 4.07 10.37 -22.24
N GLN A 258 3.42 11.25 -21.50
CA GLN A 258 4.00 11.95 -20.35
C GLN A 258 3.02 11.91 -19.19
N GLU A 259 3.51 11.62 -17.98
CA GLU A 259 2.72 11.77 -16.77
C GLU A 259 2.33 13.23 -16.56
N THR A 260 1.08 13.47 -16.12
CA THR A 260 0.54 14.82 -15.91
C THR A 260 0.65 15.29 -14.47
N THR A 261 1.01 14.39 -13.56
CA THR A 261 1.08 14.64 -12.11
C THR A 261 2.50 14.53 -11.60
N ASP A 262 2.84 15.33 -10.59
CA ASP A 262 4.05 15.14 -9.79
C ASP A 262 3.73 14.17 -8.65
N ARG A 263 4.02 12.88 -8.86
CA ARG A 263 3.74 11.82 -7.88
C ARG A 263 4.39 12.08 -6.51
N PHE A 264 5.56 12.72 -6.47
CA PHE A 264 6.20 13.04 -5.20
C PHE A 264 5.47 14.17 -4.46
N ALA A 265 5.11 15.25 -5.16
CA ALA A 265 4.29 16.31 -4.56
C ALA A 265 2.94 15.79 -4.10
N GLU A 266 2.28 14.94 -4.90
CA GLU A 266 1.03 14.29 -4.49
C GLU A 266 1.21 13.42 -3.23
N ALA A 267 2.31 12.67 -3.13
CA ALA A 267 2.59 11.86 -1.95
C ALA A 267 2.73 12.73 -0.68
N LEU A 268 3.32 13.92 -0.80
CA LEU A 268 3.39 14.86 0.33
C LEU A 268 2.00 15.35 0.76
N HIS A 269 1.12 15.69 -0.19
CA HIS A 269 -0.28 16.04 0.10
C HIS A 269 -1.05 14.87 0.74
N LEU A 270 -0.79 13.65 0.31
CA LEU A 270 -1.43 12.45 0.90
C LEU A 270 -0.98 12.23 2.35
N PHE A 271 0.28 12.53 2.70
CA PHE A 271 0.71 12.50 4.11
C PHE A 271 -0.05 13.51 4.97
N GLU A 272 -0.21 14.74 4.49
CA GLU A 272 -0.96 15.77 5.21
C GLU A 272 -2.43 15.37 5.40
N LEU A 273 -3.05 14.83 4.36
CA LEU A 273 -4.42 14.32 4.42
C LEU A 273 -4.55 13.17 5.42
N ALA A 274 -3.63 12.22 5.42
CA ALA A 274 -3.64 11.10 6.36
C ALA A 274 -3.45 11.54 7.81
N GLU A 275 -2.56 12.52 8.06
CA GLU A 275 -2.39 13.12 9.39
C GLU A 275 -3.65 13.83 9.87
N HIS A 276 -4.34 14.54 8.97
CA HIS A 276 -5.64 15.15 9.26
C HIS A 276 -6.68 14.08 9.62
N CYS A 277 -6.80 13.01 8.83
CA CYS A 277 -7.69 11.87 9.08
C CYS A 277 -7.42 11.21 10.44
N ALA A 278 -6.14 11.02 10.78
CA ALA A 278 -5.75 10.39 12.05
C ALA A 278 -6.03 11.28 13.27
N SER A 279 -6.07 12.60 13.09
CA SER A 279 -6.33 13.58 14.13
C SER A 279 -7.82 13.85 14.35
N ASN A 280 -8.64 13.58 13.33
CA ASN A 280 -10.09 13.79 13.33
C ASN A 280 -10.83 12.48 13.08
N PRO A 281 -10.80 11.55 14.05
CA PRO A 281 -11.43 10.24 13.86
C PRO A 281 -12.96 10.41 13.73
N PRO A 282 -13.60 9.58 12.88
CA PRO A 282 -15.04 9.55 12.79
C PRO A 282 -15.66 9.08 14.10
N THR A 283 -16.80 9.65 14.46
CA THR A 283 -17.67 9.07 15.51
C THR A 283 -18.33 7.82 14.92
N PHE A 284 -18.09 6.67 15.53
CA PHE A 284 -18.82 5.45 15.20
C PHE A 284 -20.14 5.46 15.95
N ALA A 285 -21.26 5.37 15.21
CA ALA A 285 -22.58 5.16 15.79
C ALA A 285 -22.76 3.73 16.23
#